data_2299d459caf4b594d533dca1078471cb
#
_entry.id   2299d459caf4b594d533dca1078471cb
#
_cell.length_a   1.000
_cell.length_b   1.000
_cell.length_c   1.000
_cell.angle_alpha   90.00
_cell.angle_beta   90.00
_cell.angle_gamma   90.00
#
_symmetry.space_group_name_H-M   'P 1'
#
loop_
_entity.id
_entity.type
_entity.pdbx_description
1 polymer ?
#
loop_
_entity_poly.entity_id
_entity_poly.type
_entity_poly.pdbx_seq_one_letter_code
_entity_poly.pdbx_strand_id
1 'polypeptide(L)'
;MGADDRKLRAGVVGAGHMGQYHLLAYAELWDIELAGVVDVDRSRAAKVAAPYDTRALVDHRDLIGLVDIVSVAVPTEQHFTVAADLLEAGIGVLVEKPIAPTVEEARELFAIARRSGAVLHVGHVERFNGAVQELKKIVEHPILIESRRLGPFAPRVQKDSVVMDLMIHDLDIVLSLVDSPPRRLAAMGTSVNSGVIDIANVQVGFESGTIALITASRATEEKIRTLAITQPDAYVVLDYSEQDIRIHRRAAQEYTLNRESIRYRRASFVEHVQVHKDNPLKLEILHLVRAVRRARTGEAMVLAEAEDLRSLAMALEIERMIRDGRPEADANNLPWSGHSA
;
A
#
# COMPACT_ATOMS: atom_id res chain seq x y z
N MET A 1 -28.60 -15.99 -17.14
CA MET A 1 -27.63 -15.05 -17.76
C MET A 1 -28.11 -13.66 -17.37
N GLY A 2 -27.51 -13.12 -16.32
CA GLY A 2 -27.88 -11.84 -15.71
C GLY A 2 -27.31 -10.66 -16.50
N ALA A 3 -27.88 -9.49 -16.31
CA ALA A 3 -27.67 -8.23 -17.05
C ALA A 3 -26.25 -7.60 -16.93
N ASP A 4 -25.21 -8.33 -16.55
CA ASP A 4 -23.89 -7.75 -16.22
C ASP A 4 -22.70 -8.44 -16.91
N ASP A 5 -22.94 -9.01 -18.09
CA ASP A 5 -21.87 -9.65 -18.90
C ASP A 5 -21.11 -8.65 -19.81
N ARG A 6 -21.42 -7.35 -19.69
CA ARG A 6 -20.72 -6.33 -20.46
C ARG A 6 -19.34 -6.04 -19.87
N LYS A 7 -18.38 -5.75 -20.74
CA LYS A 7 -17.07 -5.22 -20.32
C LYS A 7 -17.26 -3.94 -19.52
N LEU A 8 -16.51 -3.79 -18.42
CA LEU A 8 -16.42 -2.50 -17.73
C LEU A 8 -15.52 -1.55 -18.53
N ARG A 9 -15.94 -0.31 -18.64
CA ARG A 9 -15.16 0.73 -19.30
C ARG A 9 -14.24 1.39 -18.26
N ALA A 10 -12.95 1.38 -18.54
CA ALA A 10 -11.93 1.91 -17.64
C ALA A 10 -11.30 3.20 -18.19
N GLY A 11 -10.97 4.11 -17.29
CA GLY A 11 -10.17 5.30 -17.57
C GLY A 11 -8.97 5.41 -16.66
N VAL A 12 -7.96 6.19 -17.07
CA VAL A 12 -6.82 6.53 -16.23
C VAL A 12 -6.61 8.05 -16.27
N VAL A 13 -6.54 8.66 -15.10
CA VAL A 13 -6.22 10.08 -14.91
C VAL A 13 -4.79 10.22 -14.39
N GLY A 14 -3.94 10.88 -15.20
CA GLY A 14 -2.50 10.96 -15.02
C GLY A 14 -1.75 9.98 -15.92
N ALA A 15 -1.16 10.46 -17.01
CA ALA A 15 -0.36 9.66 -17.96
C ALA A 15 1.13 9.59 -17.57
N GLY A 16 1.43 9.77 -16.27
CA GLY A 16 2.76 9.62 -15.68
C GLY A 16 3.20 8.15 -15.60
N HIS A 17 4.24 7.90 -14.81
CA HIS A 17 4.81 6.55 -14.67
C HIS A 17 3.80 5.53 -14.13
N MET A 18 3.10 5.87 -13.01
CA MET A 18 2.10 4.97 -12.44
C MET A 18 0.89 4.80 -13.36
N GLY A 19 0.38 5.88 -13.96
CA GLY A 19 -0.74 5.78 -14.90
C GLY A 19 -0.47 4.85 -16.07
N GLN A 20 0.77 4.81 -16.60
CA GLN A 20 1.16 3.87 -17.64
C GLN A 20 1.13 2.40 -17.16
N TYR A 21 1.53 2.13 -15.91
CA TYR A 21 1.39 0.78 -15.33
C TYR A 21 -0.08 0.38 -15.16
N HIS A 22 -0.95 1.30 -14.74
CA HIS A 22 -2.39 1.04 -14.65
C HIS A 22 -3.00 0.75 -16.03
N LEU A 23 -2.62 1.51 -17.06
CA LEU A 23 -3.08 1.25 -18.44
C LEU A 23 -2.65 -0.12 -18.92
N LEU A 24 -1.40 -0.50 -18.69
CA LEU A 24 -0.90 -1.83 -19.05
C LEU A 24 -1.70 -2.93 -18.32
N ALA A 25 -1.92 -2.77 -17.03
CA ALA A 25 -2.67 -3.74 -16.24
C ALA A 25 -4.15 -3.86 -16.70
N TYR A 26 -4.81 -2.74 -17.01
CA TYR A 26 -6.16 -2.79 -17.61
C TYR A 26 -6.19 -3.48 -18.98
N ALA A 27 -5.19 -3.20 -19.83
CA ALA A 27 -5.12 -3.79 -21.17
C ALA A 27 -4.94 -5.32 -21.16
N GLU A 28 -4.37 -5.87 -20.07
CA GLU A 28 -4.26 -7.32 -19.89
C GLU A 28 -5.58 -8.00 -19.46
N LEU A 29 -6.62 -7.23 -19.12
CA LEU A 29 -7.89 -7.77 -18.66
C LEU A 29 -8.89 -7.86 -19.81
N TRP A 30 -9.27 -9.09 -20.17
CA TRP A 30 -10.15 -9.38 -21.31
C TRP A 30 -11.56 -8.80 -21.18
N ASP A 31 -12.01 -8.57 -19.95
CA ASP A 31 -13.35 -8.07 -19.59
C ASP A 31 -13.39 -6.56 -19.28
N ILE A 32 -12.32 -5.86 -19.63
CA ILE A 32 -12.17 -4.41 -19.53
C ILE A 32 -12.04 -3.80 -20.93
N GLU A 33 -12.61 -2.61 -21.11
CA GLU A 33 -12.45 -1.75 -22.27
C GLU A 33 -11.81 -0.44 -21.82
N LEU A 34 -10.66 -0.09 -22.37
CA LEU A 34 -10.03 1.21 -22.12
C LEU A 34 -10.76 2.30 -22.90
N ALA A 35 -11.42 3.23 -22.19
CA ALA A 35 -12.25 4.27 -22.78
C ALA A 35 -11.57 5.63 -22.86
N GLY A 36 -10.53 5.88 -22.02
CA GLY A 36 -9.80 7.15 -22.07
C GLY A 36 -8.59 7.25 -21.14
N VAL A 37 -7.65 8.08 -21.56
CA VAL A 37 -6.47 8.51 -20.78
C VAL A 37 -6.52 10.02 -20.66
N VAL A 38 -6.41 10.54 -19.46
CA VAL A 38 -6.45 11.96 -19.16
C VAL A 38 -5.08 12.43 -18.68
N ASP A 39 -4.60 13.53 -19.24
CA ASP A 39 -3.47 14.27 -18.69
C ASP A 39 -3.58 15.74 -19.09
N VAL A 40 -3.22 16.66 -18.20
CA VAL A 40 -3.20 18.10 -18.46
C VAL A 40 -2.26 18.45 -19.62
N ASP A 41 -1.23 17.64 -19.85
CA ASP A 41 -0.39 17.68 -21.07
C ASP A 41 -1.04 16.81 -22.16
N ARG A 42 -1.71 17.48 -23.10
CA ARG A 42 -2.37 16.83 -24.25
C ARG A 42 -1.43 15.93 -25.05
N SER A 43 -0.18 16.35 -25.22
CA SER A 43 0.81 15.57 -25.99
C SER A 43 1.16 14.27 -25.28
N ARG A 44 1.34 14.32 -23.95
CA ARG A 44 1.58 13.14 -23.12
C ARG A 44 0.38 12.21 -23.14
N ALA A 45 -0.84 12.73 -22.95
CA ALA A 45 -2.07 11.95 -23.04
C ALA A 45 -2.18 11.21 -24.38
N ALA A 46 -1.97 11.93 -25.50
CA ALA A 46 -2.04 11.35 -26.84
C ALA A 46 -0.99 10.25 -27.08
N LYS A 47 0.26 10.51 -26.67
CA LYS A 47 1.35 9.55 -26.80
C LYS A 47 1.08 8.25 -26.04
N VAL A 48 0.53 8.37 -24.82
CA VAL A 48 0.27 7.23 -23.93
C VAL A 48 -0.99 6.48 -24.34
N ALA A 49 -2.00 7.16 -24.86
CA ALA A 49 -3.26 6.55 -25.33
C ALA A 49 -3.12 5.77 -26.64
N ALA A 50 -2.23 6.22 -27.54
CA ALA A 50 -2.10 5.68 -28.89
C ALA A 50 -1.89 4.15 -28.98
N PRO A 51 -1.04 3.51 -28.16
CA PRO A 51 -0.84 2.06 -28.20
C PRO A 51 -2.08 1.24 -27.84
N TYR A 52 -3.06 1.84 -27.16
CA TYR A 52 -4.26 1.18 -26.65
C TYR A 52 -5.52 1.51 -27.45
N ASP A 53 -5.39 2.26 -28.55
CA ASP A 53 -6.53 2.72 -29.38
C ASP A 53 -7.66 3.36 -28.54
N THR A 54 -7.28 4.19 -27.57
CA THR A 54 -8.20 4.83 -26.64
C THR A 54 -8.13 6.37 -26.74
N ARG A 55 -9.11 7.05 -26.14
CA ARG A 55 -9.22 8.51 -26.20
C ARG A 55 -8.14 9.18 -25.36
N ALA A 56 -7.54 10.23 -25.90
CA ALA A 56 -6.68 11.15 -25.16
C ALA A 56 -7.48 12.40 -24.78
N LEU A 57 -7.64 12.63 -23.47
CA LEU A 57 -8.44 13.70 -22.88
C LEU A 57 -7.54 14.61 -22.04
N VAL A 58 -8.01 15.83 -21.73
CA VAL A 58 -7.27 16.80 -20.93
C VAL A 58 -7.95 17.16 -19.61
N ASP A 59 -9.24 16.90 -19.47
CA ASP A 59 -10.01 17.09 -18.26
C ASP A 59 -10.59 15.73 -17.80
N HIS A 60 -10.45 15.39 -16.54
CA HIS A 60 -10.97 14.14 -15.97
C HIS A 60 -12.50 14.06 -16.02
N ARG A 61 -13.20 15.21 -16.04
CA ARG A 61 -14.64 15.29 -16.16
C ARG A 61 -15.15 14.79 -17.50
N ASP A 62 -14.30 14.82 -18.53
CA ASP A 62 -14.65 14.25 -19.84
C ASP A 62 -14.80 12.72 -19.82
N LEU A 63 -14.35 12.05 -18.73
CA LEU A 63 -14.59 10.63 -18.51
C LEU A 63 -16.01 10.32 -17.98
N ILE A 64 -16.71 11.32 -17.42
CA ILE A 64 -18.05 11.12 -16.85
C ILE A 64 -19.02 10.68 -17.95
N GLY A 65 -19.71 9.54 -17.70
CA GLY A 65 -20.58 8.90 -18.68
C GLY A 65 -19.84 8.00 -19.71
N LEU A 66 -18.51 8.08 -19.80
CA LEU A 66 -17.71 7.23 -20.68
C LEU A 66 -17.18 5.99 -19.97
N VAL A 67 -16.95 6.04 -18.66
CA VAL A 67 -16.28 5.00 -17.87
C VAL A 67 -17.15 4.50 -16.73
N ASP A 68 -16.84 3.31 -16.26
CA ASP A 68 -17.44 2.67 -15.10
C ASP A 68 -16.46 2.65 -13.91
N ILE A 69 -15.15 2.64 -14.21
CA ILE A 69 -14.05 2.64 -13.25
C ILE A 69 -12.92 3.54 -13.72
N VAL A 70 -12.20 4.14 -12.76
CA VAL A 70 -11.05 5.01 -13.07
C VAL A 70 -9.91 4.75 -12.07
N SER A 71 -8.68 4.73 -12.58
CA SER A 71 -7.48 4.89 -11.75
C SER A 71 -7.01 6.34 -11.77
N VAL A 72 -6.81 6.92 -10.58
CA VAL A 72 -6.30 8.28 -10.37
C VAL A 72 -4.85 8.17 -9.95
N ALA A 73 -3.94 8.56 -10.85
CA ALA A 73 -2.48 8.49 -10.70
C ALA A 73 -1.82 9.85 -11.03
N VAL A 74 -2.43 10.92 -10.55
CA VAL A 74 -1.94 12.29 -10.62
C VAL A 74 -1.06 12.62 -9.40
N PRO A 75 -0.42 13.81 -9.30
CA PRO A 75 0.21 14.25 -8.05
C PRO A 75 -0.78 14.28 -6.88
N THR A 76 -0.30 13.94 -5.68
CA THR A 76 -1.12 13.76 -4.46
C THR A 76 -2.03 14.96 -4.16
N GLU A 77 -1.57 16.18 -4.41
CA GLU A 77 -2.32 17.41 -4.18
C GLU A 77 -3.59 17.51 -5.04
N GLN A 78 -3.69 16.72 -6.08
CA GLN A 78 -4.84 16.68 -6.99
C GLN A 78 -5.76 15.48 -6.74
N HIS A 79 -5.37 14.52 -5.89
CA HIS A 79 -6.12 13.29 -5.65
C HIS A 79 -7.53 13.59 -5.18
N PHE A 80 -7.68 14.49 -4.19
CA PHE A 80 -8.99 14.84 -3.62
C PHE A 80 -9.94 15.38 -4.70
N THR A 81 -9.53 16.42 -5.42
CA THR A 81 -10.40 17.06 -6.42
C THR A 81 -10.82 16.11 -7.53
N VAL A 82 -9.86 15.36 -8.08
CA VAL A 82 -10.13 14.43 -9.17
C VAL A 82 -11.01 13.26 -8.71
N ALA A 83 -10.68 12.67 -7.56
CA ALA A 83 -11.44 11.53 -7.05
C ALA A 83 -12.85 11.93 -6.61
N ALA A 84 -13.03 13.10 -5.98
CA ALA A 84 -14.33 13.59 -5.55
C ALA A 84 -15.30 13.74 -6.73
N ASP A 85 -14.90 14.46 -7.80
CA ASP A 85 -15.72 14.64 -9.00
C ASP A 85 -16.18 13.31 -9.62
N LEU A 86 -15.29 12.30 -9.66
CA LEU A 86 -15.57 10.99 -10.23
C LEU A 86 -16.46 10.14 -9.32
N LEU A 87 -16.21 10.16 -8.00
CA LEU A 87 -17.05 9.46 -7.02
C LEU A 87 -18.45 10.03 -6.96
N GLU A 88 -18.63 11.36 -7.00
CA GLU A 88 -19.93 12.02 -7.05
C GLU A 88 -20.74 11.60 -8.30
N ALA A 89 -20.05 11.33 -9.40
CA ALA A 89 -20.67 10.78 -10.62
C ALA A 89 -20.98 9.28 -10.55
N GLY A 90 -20.74 8.62 -9.40
CA GLY A 90 -21.03 7.19 -9.22
C GLY A 90 -20.00 6.26 -9.88
N ILE A 91 -18.82 6.75 -10.26
CA ILE A 91 -17.76 5.99 -10.89
C ILE A 91 -16.92 5.30 -9.82
N GLY A 92 -16.57 4.01 -10.00
CA GLY A 92 -15.63 3.31 -9.13
C GLY A 92 -14.23 3.85 -9.31
N VAL A 93 -13.57 4.26 -8.21
CA VAL A 93 -12.27 4.95 -8.25
C VAL A 93 -11.22 4.15 -7.48
N LEU A 94 -10.07 3.94 -8.11
CA LEU A 94 -8.82 3.57 -7.46
C LEU A 94 -7.94 4.83 -7.43
N VAL A 95 -7.61 5.30 -6.22
CA VAL A 95 -6.71 6.45 -6.02
C VAL A 95 -5.35 5.94 -5.57
N GLU A 96 -4.28 6.36 -6.23
CA GLU A 96 -2.92 6.04 -5.80
C GLU A 96 -2.61 6.57 -4.38
N LYS A 97 -1.70 5.89 -3.72
CA LYS A 97 -1.22 6.32 -2.39
C LYS A 97 -0.30 7.55 -2.50
N PRO A 98 -0.31 8.42 -1.49
CA PRO A 98 -1.33 8.53 -0.44
C PRO A 98 -2.66 9.01 -1.01
N ILE A 99 -3.78 8.54 -0.44
CA ILE A 99 -5.13 8.84 -0.96
C ILE A 99 -5.41 10.35 -1.08
N ALA A 100 -4.86 11.15 -0.17
CA ALA A 100 -5.00 12.60 -0.12
C ALA A 100 -3.84 13.23 0.66
N PRO A 101 -3.60 14.54 0.56
CA PRO A 101 -2.61 15.26 1.36
C PRO A 101 -2.91 15.30 2.86
N THR A 102 -4.17 15.22 3.25
CA THR A 102 -4.63 15.32 4.64
C THR A 102 -5.61 14.19 5.00
N VAL A 103 -5.73 13.90 6.30
CA VAL A 103 -6.70 12.93 6.82
C VAL A 103 -8.13 13.41 6.60
N GLU A 104 -8.37 14.71 6.68
CA GLU A 104 -9.67 15.34 6.51
C GLU A 104 -10.18 15.15 5.08
N GLU A 105 -9.35 15.42 4.07
CA GLU A 105 -9.67 15.18 2.66
C GLU A 105 -9.88 13.67 2.39
N ALA A 106 -9.07 12.80 2.97
CA ALA A 106 -9.24 11.37 2.85
C ALA A 106 -10.59 10.91 3.43
N ARG A 107 -10.99 11.38 4.61
CA ARG A 107 -12.31 11.11 5.21
C ARG A 107 -13.46 11.58 4.32
N GLU A 108 -13.32 12.78 3.74
CA GLU A 108 -14.36 13.31 2.84
C GLU A 108 -14.51 12.46 1.58
N LEU A 109 -13.43 11.93 1.01
CA LEU A 109 -13.52 10.98 -0.12
C LEU A 109 -14.32 9.73 0.26
N PHE A 110 -14.09 9.16 1.44
CA PHE A 110 -14.88 8.02 1.92
C PHE A 110 -16.35 8.42 2.16
N ALA A 111 -16.62 9.62 2.67
CA ALA A 111 -17.97 10.13 2.84
C ALA A 111 -18.68 10.32 1.49
N ILE A 112 -18.00 10.85 0.47
CA ILE A 112 -18.53 10.96 -0.90
C ILE A 112 -18.84 9.58 -1.47
N ALA A 113 -17.92 8.62 -1.38
CA ALA A 113 -18.11 7.26 -1.85
C ALA A 113 -19.36 6.61 -1.24
N ARG A 114 -19.58 6.77 0.07
CA ARG A 114 -20.79 6.28 0.76
C ARG A 114 -22.07 6.97 0.26
N ARG A 115 -22.05 8.29 0.07
CA ARG A 115 -23.23 9.05 -0.39
C ARG A 115 -23.62 8.72 -1.81
N SER A 116 -22.64 8.56 -2.70
CA SER A 116 -22.88 8.26 -4.11
C SER A 116 -23.09 6.77 -4.41
N GLY A 117 -22.75 5.89 -3.46
CA GLY A 117 -22.72 4.44 -3.69
C GLY A 117 -21.58 3.98 -4.60
N ALA A 118 -20.58 4.84 -4.83
CA ALA A 118 -19.43 4.53 -5.64
C ALA A 118 -18.37 3.77 -4.84
N VAL A 119 -17.66 2.85 -5.50
CA VAL A 119 -16.54 2.12 -4.90
C VAL A 119 -15.31 3.02 -4.85
N LEU A 120 -14.71 3.17 -3.68
CA LEU A 120 -13.41 3.81 -3.49
C LEU A 120 -12.40 2.75 -3.02
N HIS A 121 -11.28 2.67 -3.72
CA HIS A 121 -10.13 1.84 -3.37
C HIS A 121 -8.86 2.68 -3.34
N VAL A 122 -8.01 2.44 -2.33
CA VAL A 122 -6.73 3.14 -2.20
C VAL A 122 -5.60 2.24 -2.70
N GLY A 123 -4.69 2.79 -3.49
CA GLY A 123 -3.59 2.09 -4.18
C GLY A 123 -2.50 1.54 -3.24
N HIS A 124 -2.87 0.73 -2.27
CA HIS A 124 -1.94 -0.01 -1.42
C HIS A 124 -1.55 -1.33 -2.09
N VAL A 125 -0.84 -1.24 -3.20
CA VAL A 125 -0.47 -2.37 -4.07
C VAL A 125 0.22 -3.54 -3.34
N GLU A 126 0.98 -3.26 -2.28
CA GLU A 126 1.65 -4.32 -1.50
C GLU A 126 0.67 -5.24 -0.75
N ARG A 127 -0.57 -4.83 -0.52
CA ARG A 127 -1.64 -5.72 0.02
C ARG A 127 -1.96 -6.87 -0.93
N PHE A 128 -1.68 -6.70 -2.22
CA PHE A 128 -1.91 -7.67 -3.29
C PHE A 128 -0.65 -8.46 -3.67
N ASN A 129 0.47 -8.19 -3.02
CA ASN A 129 1.68 -8.99 -3.14
C ASN A 129 1.41 -10.39 -2.57
N GLY A 130 1.64 -11.44 -3.37
CA GLY A 130 1.32 -12.81 -2.98
C GLY A 130 2.01 -13.24 -1.69
N ALA A 131 3.26 -12.80 -1.47
CA ALA A 131 3.98 -13.08 -0.22
C ALA A 131 3.33 -12.39 0.98
N VAL A 132 2.83 -11.15 0.83
CA VAL A 132 2.11 -10.46 1.92
C VAL A 132 0.80 -11.15 2.25
N GLN A 133 0.08 -11.66 1.24
CA GLN A 133 -1.17 -12.39 1.47
C GLN A 133 -0.94 -13.72 2.21
N GLU A 134 0.14 -14.44 1.89
CA GLU A 134 0.53 -15.65 2.63
C GLU A 134 1.05 -15.31 4.03
N LEU A 135 1.83 -14.22 4.17
CA LEU A 135 2.37 -13.78 5.45
C LEU A 135 1.27 -13.56 6.51
N LYS A 136 0.15 -12.94 6.12
CA LYS A 136 -1.02 -12.71 7.00
C LYS A 136 -1.63 -14.00 7.57
N LYS A 137 -1.41 -15.15 6.94
CA LYS A 137 -1.88 -16.46 7.41
C LYS A 137 -0.89 -17.15 8.35
N ILE A 138 0.37 -16.70 8.34
CA ILE A 138 1.49 -17.33 9.04
C ILE A 138 1.79 -16.60 10.36
N VAL A 139 1.60 -15.28 10.37
CA VAL A 139 1.99 -14.44 11.51
C VAL A 139 0.96 -14.57 12.63
N GLU A 140 1.45 -15.03 13.78
CA GLU A 140 0.70 -15.14 15.02
C GLU A 140 1.50 -14.50 16.16
N HIS A 141 0.92 -13.54 16.89
CA HIS A 141 1.55 -12.89 18.04
C HIS A 141 2.98 -12.39 17.79
N PRO A 142 3.19 -11.46 16.83
CA PRO A 142 4.51 -10.94 16.53
C PRO A 142 5.11 -10.20 17.73
N ILE A 143 6.38 -10.49 18.03
CA ILE A 143 7.13 -9.85 19.10
C ILE A 143 7.91 -8.65 18.55
N LEU A 144 8.61 -8.86 17.44
CA LEU A 144 9.38 -7.84 16.73
C LEU A 144 9.11 -7.94 15.24
N ILE A 145 8.87 -6.79 14.61
CA ILE A 145 8.76 -6.65 13.16
C ILE A 145 9.83 -5.67 12.70
N GLU A 146 10.63 -6.04 11.71
CA GLU A 146 11.68 -5.22 11.13
C GLU A 146 11.46 -5.07 9.64
N SER A 147 11.14 -3.86 9.17
CA SER A 147 10.98 -3.55 7.76
C SER A 147 12.12 -2.68 7.24
N ARG A 148 12.63 -3.04 6.05
CA ARG A 148 13.65 -2.27 5.35
C ARG A 148 13.23 -2.05 3.89
N ARG A 149 13.07 -0.77 3.52
CA ARG A 149 12.76 -0.35 2.15
C ARG A 149 13.80 0.66 1.71
N LEU A 150 14.86 0.16 1.10
CA LEU A 150 16.04 0.93 0.72
C LEU A 150 16.19 0.92 -0.80
N GLY A 151 16.80 1.98 -1.34
CA GLY A 151 17.10 2.06 -2.78
C GLY A 151 17.87 3.32 -3.17
N PRO A 152 18.27 3.41 -4.44
CA PRO A 152 18.97 4.60 -4.94
C PRO A 152 18.02 5.78 -5.10
N PHE A 153 18.61 6.96 -5.08
CA PHE A 153 17.89 8.21 -5.34
C PHE A 153 17.39 8.28 -6.77
N ALA A 154 16.11 8.60 -6.91
CA ALA A 154 15.50 8.82 -8.23
C ALA A 154 15.05 10.28 -8.37
N PRO A 155 15.61 11.07 -9.32
CA PRO A 155 15.28 12.50 -9.47
C PRO A 155 13.80 12.82 -9.66
N ARG A 156 13.01 11.88 -10.16
CA ARG A 156 11.56 12.03 -10.38
C ARG A 156 10.72 12.18 -9.09
N VAL A 157 11.24 11.71 -7.94
CA VAL A 157 10.55 11.72 -6.65
C VAL A 157 11.14 12.73 -5.66
N GLN A 158 11.71 13.84 -6.15
CA GLN A 158 12.36 14.85 -5.32
C GLN A 158 11.41 15.61 -4.38
N LYS A 159 10.12 15.67 -4.69
CA LYS A 159 9.13 16.45 -3.94
C LYS A 159 8.53 15.68 -2.77
N ASP A 160 8.44 14.37 -2.88
CA ASP A 160 7.84 13.52 -1.86
C ASP A 160 8.92 13.03 -0.88
N SER A 161 8.61 13.02 0.41
CA SER A 161 9.49 12.43 1.40
C SER A 161 9.53 10.91 1.25
N VAL A 162 10.61 10.29 1.74
CA VAL A 162 10.72 8.83 1.80
C VAL A 162 9.62 8.20 2.66
N VAL A 163 9.02 8.95 3.58
CA VAL A 163 7.92 8.49 4.43
C VAL A 163 6.66 8.29 3.59
N MET A 164 6.27 9.30 2.80
CA MET A 164 5.06 9.25 1.96
C MET A 164 5.25 8.43 0.68
N ASP A 165 6.48 8.36 0.15
CA ASP A 165 6.74 7.58 -1.06
C ASP A 165 6.97 6.09 -0.79
N LEU A 166 7.80 5.76 0.21
CA LEU A 166 8.25 4.39 0.47
C LEU A 166 7.67 3.80 1.77
N MET A 167 7.84 4.49 2.90
CA MET A 167 7.53 3.94 4.22
C MET A 167 6.04 3.67 4.42
N ILE A 168 5.15 4.44 3.80
CA ILE A 168 3.69 4.27 3.91
C ILE A 168 3.23 2.85 3.55
N HIS A 169 3.90 2.18 2.61
CA HIS A 169 3.62 0.79 2.28
C HIS A 169 3.93 -0.16 3.44
N ASP A 170 5.07 0.05 4.10
CA ASP A 170 5.48 -0.79 5.23
C ASP A 170 4.66 -0.49 6.47
N LEU A 171 4.28 0.77 6.70
CA LEU A 171 3.33 1.17 7.75
C LEU A 171 2.00 0.46 7.58
N ASP A 172 1.45 0.46 6.37
CA ASP A 172 0.20 -0.21 6.04
C ASP A 172 0.25 -1.72 6.35
N ILE A 173 1.31 -2.40 5.90
CA ILE A 173 1.47 -3.84 6.16
C ILE A 173 1.67 -4.12 7.65
N VAL A 174 2.55 -3.40 8.34
CA VAL A 174 2.81 -3.58 9.77
C VAL A 174 1.53 -3.39 10.59
N LEU A 175 0.77 -2.32 10.32
CA LEU A 175 -0.49 -2.04 11.00
C LEU A 175 -1.56 -3.10 10.72
N SER A 176 -1.47 -3.81 9.59
CA SER A 176 -2.39 -4.90 9.26
C SER A 176 -1.99 -6.26 9.88
N LEU A 177 -0.73 -6.42 10.28
CA LEU A 177 -0.21 -7.64 10.90
C LEU A 177 -0.34 -7.65 12.43
N VAL A 178 -0.46 -6.47 13.05
CA VAL A 178 -0.54 -6.35 14.51
C VAL A 178 -1.97 -6.01 14.91
N ASP A 179 -2.66 -6.97 15.49
CA ASP A 179 -4.03 -6.78 16.02
C ASP A 179 -3.98 -6.11 17.40
N SER A 180 -3.44 -4.90 17.44
CA SER A 180 -3.32 -4.09 18.65
C SER A 180 -3.09 -2.63 18.27
N PRO A 181 -3.62 -1.66 19.01
CA PRO A 181 -3.39 -0.25 18.74
C PRO A 181 -1.93 0.14 18.99
N PRO A 182 -1.35 1.06 18.18
CA PRO A 182 -0.06 1.66 18.44
C PRO A 182 -0.16 2.59 19.66
N ARG A 183 0.83 2.49 20.57
CA ARG A 183 0.91 3.27 21.82
C ARG A 183 2.04 4.28 21.84
N ARG A 184 3.18 3.94 21.25
CA ARG A 184 4.38 4.79 21.22
C ARG A 184 4.88 4.90 19.80
N LEU A 185 5.32 6.08 19.43
CA LEU A 185 5.92 6.37 18.15
C LEU A 185 7.22 7.16 18.37
N ALA A 186 8.32 6.66 17.84
CA ALA A 186 9.58 7.38 17.77
C ALA A 186 10.04 7.47 16.32
N ALA A 187 10.49 8.65 15.89
CA ALA A 187 10.86 8.90 14.51
C ALA A 187 12.08 9.79 14.40
N MET A 188 13.02 9.41 13.54
CA MET A 188 14.18 10.21 13.14
C MET A 188 14.35 10.14 11.63
N GLY A 189 14.81 11.23 11.03
CA GLY A 189 15.07 11.29 9.59
C GLY A 189 15.97 12.45 9.22
N THR A 190 16.45 12.40 7.98
CA THR A 190 17.35 13.43 7.44
C THR A 190 17.21 13.54 5.92
N SER A 191 17.58 14.70 5.40
CA SER A 191 17.75 14.96 3.96
C SER A 191 19.20 14.73 3.55
N VAL A 192 19.43 14.10 2.40
CA VAL A 192 20.77 13.79 1.88
C VAL A 192 20.90 14.30 0.44
N ASN A 193 19.98 13.92 -0.43
CA ASN A 193 20.02 14.17 -1.87
C ASN A 193 18.95 15.15 -2.35
N SER A 194 17.95 15.44 -1.52
CA SER A 194 16.83 16.32 -1.86
C SER A 194 16.57 17.34 -0.75
N GLY A 195 15.61 18.25 -0.97
CA GLY A 195 15.18 19.21 0.07
C GLY A 195 14.18 18.63 1.09
N VAL A 196 13.82 17.35 0.97
CA VAL A 196 12.87 16.65 1.85
C VAL A 196 13.53 15.45 2.51
N ILE A 197 12.80 14.70 3.35
CA ILE A 197 13.34 13.54 4.06
C ILE A 197 13.72 12.42 3.09
N ASP A 198 15.01 12.07 3.02
CA ASP A 198 15.58 11.00 2.18
C ASP A 198 15.84 9.70 2.95
N ILE A 199 16.00 9.79 4.26
CA ILE A 199 16.19 8.67 5.17
C ILE A 199 15.27 8.86 6.36
N ALA A 200 14.51 7.83 6.72
CA ALA A 200 13.69 7.81 7.92
C ALA A 200 13.83 6.46 8.63
N ASN A 201 13.94 6.52 9.96
CA ASN A 201 13.89 5.37 10.85
C ASN A 201 12.80 5.61 11.89
N VAL A 202 11.91 4.62 12.04
CA VAL A 202 10.74 4.72 12.89
C VAL A 202 10.62 3.49 13.76
N GLN A 203 10.27 3.71 15.02
CA GLN A 203 9.91 2.67 15.96
C GLN A 203 8.48 2.86 16.42
N VAL A 204 7.66 1.80 16.29
CA VAL A 204 6.28 1.76 16.77
C VAL A 204 6.18 0.71 17.88
N GLY A 205 5.74 1.11 19.06
CA GLY A 205 5.38 0.20 20.15
C GLY A 205 3.86 0.06 20.23
N PHE A 206 3.37 -1.18 20.26
CA PHE A 206 1.95 -1.50 20.35
C PHE A 206 1.54 -1.84 21.78
N GLU A 207 0.24 -1.75 22.10
CA GLU A 207 -0.30 -2.12 23.41
C GLU A 207 -0.08 -3.59 23.74
N SER A 208 -0.06 -4.47 22.73
CA SER A 208 0.27 -5.90 22.88
C SER A 208 1.70 -6.16 23.36
N GLY A 209 2.58 -5.14 23.35
CA GLY A 209 4.02 -5.27 23.58
C GLY A 209 4.82 -5.54 22.30
N THR A 210 4.18 -5.73 21.15
CA THR A 210 4.86 -5.83 19.85
C THR A 210 5.63 -4.55 19.55
N ILE A 211 6.83 -4.70 18.98
CA ILE A 211 7.67 -3.60 18.52
C ILE A 211 7.83 -3.71 17.01
N ALA A 212 7.67 -2.61 16.28
CA ALA A 212 8.02 -2.53 14.87
C ALA A 212 9.14 -1.51 14.64
N LEU A 213 10.16 -1.89 13.88
CA LEU A 213 11.26 -1.06 13.41
C LEU A 213 11.14 -0.92 11.90
N ILE A 214 10.97 0.31 11.40
CA ILE A 214 10.72 0.56 9.99
C ILE A 214 11.79 1.54 9.49
N THR A 215 12.56 1.13 8.50
CA THR A 215 13.59 1.95 7.86
C THR A 215 13.28 2.13 6.39
N ALA A 216 13.15 3.38 5.96
CA ALA A 216 13.05 3.74 4.56
C ALA A 216 14.20 4.69 4.18
N SER A 217 14.84 4.43 3.03
CA SER A 217 15.95 5.24 2.53
C SER A 217 15.98 5.23 1.01
N ARG A 218 16.27 6.37 0.42
CA ARG A 218 16.62 6.53 -0.99
C ARG A 218 18.05 7.08 -1.17
N ALA A 219 18.93 6.76 -0.21
CA ALA A 219 20.33 7.15 -0.22
C ALA A 219 21.28 5.93 -0.20
N THR A 220 20.82 4.80 -0.75
CA THR A 220 21.61 3.56 -0.87
C THR A 220 21.69 3.14 -2.33
N GLU A 221 22.79 2.47 -2.71
CA GLU A 221 22.96 1.94 -4.06
C GLU A 221 22.18 0.64 -4.28
N GLU A 222 22.00 -0.15 -3.23
CA GLU A 222 21.31 -1.43 -3.29
C GLU A 222 19.80 -1.27 -3.00
N LYS A 223 18.97 -1.95 -3.80
CA LYS A 223 17.53 -2.01 -3.60
C LYS A 223 17.18 -3.17 -2.67
N ILE A 224 16.75 -2.85 -1.45
CA ILE A 224 16.31 -3.81 -0.44
C ILE A 224 14.84 -3.55 -0.10
N ARG A 225 14.02 -4.60 -0.14
CA ARG A 225 12.61 -4.55 0.25
C ARG A 225 12.26 -5.81 1.03
N THR A 226 12.48 -5.78 2.33
CA THR A 226 12.32 -6.96 3.20
C THR A 226 11.51 -6.63 4.45
N LEU A 227 10.81 -7.64 4.94
CA LEU A 227 10.14 -7.64 6.22
C LEU A 227 10.55 -8.88 7.00
N ALA A 228 11.01 -8.72 8.24
CA ALA A 228 11.38 -9.81 9.12
C ALA A 228 10.53 -9.79 10.38
N ILE A 229 10.04 -10.94 10.83
CA ILE A 229 9.15 -11.05 11.98
C ILE A 229 9.70 -12.11 12.94
N THR A 230 9.93 -11.69 14.17
CA THR A 230 10.19 -12.61 15.29
C THR A 230 8.88 -12.89 16.01
N GLN A 231 8.54 -14.17 16.10
CA GLN A 231 7.40 -14.66 16.91
C GLN A 231 7.88 -15.80 17.83
N PRO A 232 7.09 -16.30 18.78
CA PRO A 232 7.58 -17.21 19.83
C PRO A 232 8.30 -18.46 19.30
N ASP A 233 7.83 -19.03 18.21
CA ASP A 233 8.28 -20.33 17.65
C ASP A 233 9.03 -20.21 16.31
N ALA A 234 9.03 -19.03 15.69
CA ALA A 234 9.59 -18.83 14.36
C ALA A 234 10.21 -17.43 14.15
N TYR A 235 11.12 -17.38 13.19
CA TYR A 235 11.59 -16.15 12.58
C TYR A 235 11.25 -16.20 11.10
N VAL A 236 10.37 -15.28 10.66
CA VAL A 236 9.83 -15.22 9.31
C VAL A 236 10.50 -14.09 8.55
N VAL A 237 10.99 -14.35 7.34
CA VAL A 237 11.59 -13.34 6.46
C VAL A 237 10.85 -13.32 5.14
N LEU A 238 10.34 -12.14 4.78
CA LEU A 238 9.67 -11.86 3.52
C LEU A 238 10.56 -10.96 2.65
N ASP A 239 10.71 -11.30 1.38
CA ASP A 239 11.24 -10.44 0.32
C ASP A 239 10.08 -10.01 -0.59
N TYR A 240 9.78 -8.70 -0.60
CA TYR A 240 8.68 -8.16 -1.41
C TYR A 240 8.97 -8.23 -2.91
N SER A 241 10.24 -8.04 -3.30
CA SER A 241 10.64 -8.00 -4.71
C SER A 241 10.58 -9.38 -5.36
N GLU A 242 11.04 -10.39 -4.63
CA GLU A 242 11.03 -11.77 -5.07
C GLU A 242 9.71 -12.48 -4.78
N GLN A 243 8.82 -11.87 -4.00
CA GLN A 243 7.61 -12.49 -3.46
C GLN A 243 7.95 -13.85 -2.82
N ASP A 244 8.90 -13.86 -1.90
CA ASP A 244 9.41 -15.05 -1.23
C ASP A 244 9.26 -14.96 0.29
N ILE A 245 8.94 -16.08 0.94
CA ILE A 245 8.87 -16.20 2.40
C ILE A 245 9.71 -17.40 2.86
N ARG A 246 10.57 -17.13 3.83
CA ARG A 246 11.35 -18.14 4.54
C ARG A 246 11.00 -18.14 6.01
N ILE A 247 10.70 -19.30 6.56
CA ILE A 247 10.38 -19.49 7.98
C ILE A 247 11.49 -20.29 8.62
N HIS A 248 12.19 -19.68 9.56
CA HIS A 248 13.22 -20.33 10.36
C HIS A 248 12.56 -20.82 11.66
N ARG A 249 12.43 -22.15 11.79
CA ARG A 249 11.89 -22.78 13.02
C ARG A 249 12.98 -23.41 13.85
N ARG A 250 12.77 -23.41 15.16
CA ARG A 250 13.62 -24.18 16.08
C ARG A 250 13.19 -25.64 16.03
N ALA A 251 14.12 -26.53 15.75
CA ALA A 251 13.88 -27.95 15.99
C ALA A 251 13.98 -28.28 17.49
N ALA A 252 13.38 -29.39 17.91
CA ALA A 252 13.51 -29.89 19.26
C ALA A 252 14.97 -30.00 19.68
N GLN A 253 15.27 -29.61 20.91
CA GLN A 253 16.61 -29.72 21.47
C GLN A 253 16.87 -31.18 21.82
N GLU A 254 17.84 -31.82 21.16
CA GLU A 254 18.33 -33.14 21.57
C GLU A 254 19.56 -32.99 22.44
N TYR A 255 19.46 -33.49 23.67
CA TYR A 255 20.61 -33.63 24.58
C TYR A 255 21.09 -35.08 24.53
N THR A 256 22.28 -35.31 24.05
CA THR A 256 22.90 -36.64 24.19
C THR A 256 23.91 -36.57 25.32
N LEU A 257 23.62 -37.25 26.43
CA LEU A 257 24.51 -37.42 27.57
C LEU A 257 25.32 -38.69 27.37
N ASN A 258 26.60 -38.56 27.09
CA ASN A 258 27.58 -39.65 27.16
C ASN A 258 28.46 -39.46 28.39
N ARG A 259 28.97 -40.56 28.95
CA ARG A 259 29.81 -40.57 30.18
C ARG A 259 31.01 -39.65 30.15
N GLU A 260 31.46 -39.19 28.99
CA GLU A 260 32.67 -38.35 28.83
C GLU A 260 32.42 -36.97 28.19
N SER A 261 31.20 -36.69 27.66
CA SER A 261 30.91 -35.39 27.06
C SER A 261 29.40 -35.10 26.96
N ILE A 262 29.02 -33.84 27.18
CA ILE A 262 27.69 -33.31 26.86
C ILE A 262 27.78 -32.76 25.44
N ARG A 263 27.12 -33.41 24.48
CA ARG A 263 26.96 -32.85 23.13
C ARG A 263 25.61 -32.15 23.02
N TYR A 264 25.69 -30.86 22.78
CA TYR A 264 24.53 -30.03 22.49
C TYR A 264 24.36 -29.97 20.97
N ARG A 265 23.25 -30.48 20.43
CA ARG A 265 22.89 -30.36 19.03
C ARG A 265 21.65 -29.48 18.93
N ARG A 266 21.82 -28.29 18.37
CA ARG A 266 20.75 -27.40 17.99
C ARG A 266 20.47 -27.60 16.49
N ALA A 267 19.34 -28.19 16.14
CA ALA A 267 18.89 -28.23 14.77
C ALA A 267 17.98 -27.02 14.51
N SER A 268 18.10 -26.44 13.36
CA SER A 268 17.13 -25.45 12.82
C SER A 268 16.82 -25.87 11.40
N PHE A 269 15.62 -25.64 10.94
CA PHE A 269 15.26 -25.86 9.55
C PHE A 269 14.60 -24.62 8.99
N VAL A 270 14.73 -24.45 7.67
CA VAL A 270 14.16 -23.34 6.92
C VAL A 270 13.06 -23.90 6.02
N GLU A 271 11.85 -23.44 6.22
CA GLU A 271 10.72 -23.72 5.33
C GLU A 271 10.66 -22.62 4.28
N HIS A 272 10.48 -22.98 3.02
CA HIS A 272 10.12 -22.06 1.95
C HIS A 272 8.64 -22.16 1.70
N VAL A 273 7.93 -21.04 1.83
CA VAL A 273 6.49 -20.99 1.58
C VAL A 273 6.26 -20.88 0.08
N GLN A 274 5.41 -21.75 -0.46
CA GLN A 274 5.01 -21.63 -1.85
C GLN A 274 4.05 -20.46 -2.01
N VAL A 275 4.49 -19.42 -2.71
CA VAL A 275 3.72 -18.20 -3.00
C VAL A 275 3.24 -18.21 -4.44
N HIS A 276 1.96 -17.92 -4.65
CA HIS A 276 1.46 -17.65 -6.00
C HIS A 276 1.90 -16.24 -6.41
N LYS A 277 2.85 -16.18 -7.34
CA LYS A 277 3.42 -14.91 -7.83
C LYS A 277 2.60 -14.41 -9.01
N ASP A 278 2.01 -13.23 -8.85
CA ASP A 278 1.32 -12.51 -9.93
C ASP A 278 1.67 -11.02 -9.81
N ASN A 279 1.26 -10.23 -10.79
CA ASN A 279 1.42 -8.78 -10.77
C ASN A 279 0.48 -8.17 -9.70
N PRO A 280 1.01 -7.60 -8.59
CA PRO A 280 0.16 -7.06 -7.53
C PRO A 280 -0.78 -5.95 -7.99
N LEU A 281 -0.34 -5.07 -8.90
CA LEU A 281 -1.18 -4.00 -9.44
C LEU A 281 -2.35 -4.55 -10.26
N LYS A 282 -2.13 -5.61 -11.03
CA LYS A 282 -3.20 -6.29 -11.75
C LYS A 282 -4.22 -6.91 -10.81
N LEU A 283 -3.75 -7.54 -9.72
CA LEU A 283 -4.63 -8.12 -8.70
C LEU A 283 -5.44 -7.03 -7.96
N GLU A 284 -4.85 -5.88 -7.70
CA GLU A 284 -5.50 -4.71 -7.11
C GLU A 284 -6.61 -4.18 -8.02
N ILE A 285 -6.33 -3.99 -9.31
CA ILE A 285 -7.32 -3.59 -10.30
C ILE A 285 -8.45 -4.62 -10.42
N LEU A 286 -8.13 -5.92 -10.42
CA LEU A 286 -9.14 -6.98 -10.39
C LEU A 286 -10.01 -6.93 -9.13
N HIS A 287 -9.44 -6.50 -7.99
CA HIS A 287 -10.20 -6.29 -6.75
C HIS A 287 -11.22 -5.16 -6.94
N LEU A 288 -10.80 -4.00 -7.47
CA LEU A 288 -11.71 -2.89 -7.82
C LEU A 288 -12.82 -3.35 -8.76
N VAL A 289 -12.48 -4.05 -9.86
CA VAL A 289 -13.44 -4.57 -10.84
C VAL A 289 -14.51 -5.45 -10.18
N ARG A 290 -14.09 -6.38 -9.32
CA ARG A 290 -14.99 -7.25 -8.56
C ARG A 290 -15.88 -6.46 -7.59
N ALA A 291 -15.31 -5.48 -6.88
CA ALA A 291 -16.06 -4.64 -5.96
C ALA A 291 -17.15 -3.83 -6.68
N VAL A 292 -16.84 -3.24 -7.84
CA VAL A 292 -17.82 -2.50 -8.65
C VAL A 292 -18.91 -3.42 -9.20
N ARG A 293 -18.58 -4.63 -9.65
CA ARG A 293 -19.58 -5.60 -10.09
C ARG A 293 -20.52 -6.02 -8.96
N ARG A 294 -20.00 -6.28 -7.76
CA ARG A 294 -20.80 -6.59 -6.57
C ARG A 294 -21.72 -5.44 -6.17
N ALA A 295 -21.20 -4.20 -6.16
CA ALA A 295 -22.00 -3.03 -5.85
C ALA A 295 -23.20 -2.89 -6.83
N ARG A 296 -23.00 -3.19 -8.12
CA ARG A 296 -24.06 -3.18 -9.13
C ARG A 296 -25.14 -4.26 -8.92
N THR A 297 -24.79 -5.37 -8.28
CA THR A 297 -25.77 -6.41 -7.91
C THR A 297 -26.47 -6.16 -6.59
N GLY A 298 -26.19 -5.01 -5.95
CA GLY A 298 -26.81 -4.62 -4.68
C GLY A 298 -26.14 -5.20 -3.44
N GLU A 299 -24.95 -5.80 -3.56
CA GLU A 299 -24.17 -6.20 -2.42
C GLU A 299 -23.63 -4.97 -1.66
N ALA A 300 -23.56 -5.08 -0.34
CA ALA A 300 -23.02 -4.00 0.50
C ALA A 300 -21.56 -3.70 0.14
N MET A 301 -21.26 -2.44 -0.09
CA MET A 301 -19.89 -1.97 -0.35
C MET A 301 -19.08 -1.99 0.93
N VAL A 302 -17.92 -2.63 0.90
CA VAL A 302 -16.93 -2.61 2.00
C VAL A 302 -15.83 -1.63 1.62
N LEU A 303 -15.66 -0.58 2.42
CA LEU A 303 -14.57 0.39 2.31
C LEU A 303 -13.53 0.12 3.40
N ALA A 304 -12.26 0.09 3.05
CA ALA A 304 -11.16 -0.09 4.00
C ALA A 304 -10.75 1.23 4.70
N GLU A 305 -11.74 2.07 5.03
CA GLU A 305 -11.52 3.42 5.55
C GLU A 305 -10.62 3.45 6.78
N ALA A 306 -10.88 2.59 7.76
CA ALA A 306 -10.12 2.59 9.01
C ALA A 306 -8.64 2.26 8.78
N GLU A 307 -8.36 1.27 7.94
CA GLU A 307 -7.00 0.84 7.60
C GLU A 307 -6.26 1.91 6.78
N ASP A 308 -6.93 2.48 5.77
CA ASP A 308 -6.35 3.46 4.86
C ASP A 308 -6.07 4.79 5.59
N LEU A 309 -6.98 5.25 6.44
CA LEU A 309 -6.80 6.46 7.24
C LEU A 309 -5.70 6.28 8.28
N ARG A 310 -5.56 5.10 8.89
CA ARG A 310 -4.56 4.81 9.91
C ARG A 310 -3.14 4.87 9.35
N SER A 311 -2.89 4.29 8.18
CA SER A 311 -1.59 4.33 7.53
C SER A 311 -1.21 5.75 7.08
N LEU A 312 -2.15 6.50 6.51
CA LEU A 312 -1.96 7.90 6.13
C LEU A 312 -1.66 8.78 7.36
N ALA A 313 -2.49 8.70 8.40
CA ALA A 313 -2.34 9.54 9.58
C ALA A 313 -1.00 9.29 10.30
N MET A 314 -0.56 8.01 10.38
CA MET A 314 0.75 7.67 10.95
C MET A 314 1.90 8.23 10.10
N ALA A 315 1.82 8.13 8.78
CA ALA A 315 2.84 8.67 7.88
C ALA A 315 2.96 10.20 8.02
N LEU A 316 1.84 10.92 8.07
CA LEU A 316 1.81 12.37 8.27
C LEU A 316 2.39 12.78 9.64
N GLU A 317 2.08 12.04 10.71
CA GLU A 317 2.66 12.33 12.03
C GLU A 317 4.17 12.08 12.05
N ILE A 318 4.64 11.01 11.44
CA ILE A 318 6.08 10.72 11.31
C ILE A 318 6.79 11.88 10.60
N GLU A 319 6.25 12.36 9.48
CA GLU A 319 6.82 13.51 8.78
C GLU A 319 6.86 14.77 9.66
N ARG A 320 5.77 15.03 10.38
CA ARG A 320 5.68 16.17 11.30
C ARG A 320 6.71 16.06 12.41
N MET A 321 6.84 14.89 13.05
CA MET A 321 7.81 14.65 14.11
C MET A 321 9.23 14.91 13.64
N ILE A 322 9.60 14.36 12.47
CA ILE A 322 10.95 14.54 11.90
C ILE A 322 11.21 16.01 11.58
N ARG A 323 10.25 16.70 10.97
CA ARG A 323 10.37 18.12 10.60
C ARG A 323 10.49 19.03 11.81
N ASP A 324 9.71 18.75 12.86
CA ASP A 324 9.69 19.55 14.10
C ASP A 324 10.82 19.19 15.06
N GLY A 325 11.62 18.17 14.76
CA GLY A 325 12.69 17.67 15.62
C GLY A 325 12.17 17.03 16.92
N ARG A 326 10.95 16.46 16.90
CA ARG A 326 10.34 15.76 18.03
C ARG A 326 10.57 14.26 17.87
N PRO A 327 11.47 13.66 18.70
CA PRO A 327 11.85 12.26 18.49
C PRO A 327 10.78 11.26 18.93
N GLU A 328 9.84 11.63 19.81
CA GLU A 328 8.83 10.73 20.36
C GLU A 328 7.43 11.37 20.42
N ALA A 329 6.40 10.57 20.27
CA ALA A 329 5.00 10.92 20.45
C ALA A 329 4.21 9.77 21.10
N ASP A 330 3.16 10.14 21.85
CA ASP A 330 2.14 9.17 22.31
C ASP A 330 1.17 8.91 21.17
N ALA A 331 1.17 7.70 20.64
CA ALA A 331 0.35 7.30 19.53
C ALA A 331 -1.15 7.24 19.87
N ASN A 332 -1.53 7.21 21.15
CA ASN A 332 -2.94 7.27 21.57
C ASN A 332 -3.59 8.64 21.27
N ASN A 333 -2.79 9.71 21.13
CA ASN A 333 -3.28 11.05 20.83
C ASN A 333 -3.37 11.34 19.33
N LEU A 334 -3.14 10.36 18.48
CA LEU A 334 -3.14 10.54 17.04
C LEU A 334 -4.58 10.44 16.47
N PRO A 335 -4.87 11.08 15.32
CA PRO A 335 -6.24 11.26 14.80
C PRO A 335 -7.01 9.97 14.49
N TRP A 336 -6.37 8.80 14.53
CA TRP A 336 -7.01 7.49 14.34
C TRP A 336 -7.33 6.74 15.64
N SER A 337 -6.92 7.24 16.82
CA SER A 337 -7.17 6.63 18.12
C SER A 337 -8.62 6.75 18.59
N GLY A 338 -9.51 7.29 17.75
CA GLY A 338 -10.93 7.32 18.02
C GLY A 338 -11.45 5.91 18.20
N HIS A 339 -11.62 5.49 19.45
CA HIS A 339 -12.43 4.37 19.82
C HIS A 339 -13.80 4.62 19.18
N SER A 340 -14.21 3.74 18.26
CA SER A 340 -15.60 3.69 17.82
C SER A 340 -16.46 3.56 19.08
N ALA A 341 -17.13 4.65 19.44
CA ALA A 341 -18.20 4.64 20.42
C ALA A 341 -19.43 3.98 19.80
#